data_3c6c96934c9cd403f4b0b820605617f4
#
_entry.id   3c6c96934c9cd403f4b0b820605617f4
#
_cell.length_a   1.000
_cell.length_b   1.000
_cell.length_c   1.000
_cell.angle_alpha   90.00
_cell.angle_beta   90.00
_cell.angle_gamma   90.00
#
_symmetry.space_group_name_H-M   'P 1'
#
loop_
_entity.id
_entity.type
_entity.pdbx_description
1 polymer ?
#
loop_
_entity_poly.entity_id
_entity_poly.type
_entity_poly.pdbx_seq_one_letter_code
_entity_poly.pdbx_strand_id
1 'polypeptide(L)'
;LLWSDIPNNEQLRWLEEDGHVTRRFRFPSGNSNGNTFDFQGRQISCEHGNRRVVRYEYDGQTTVLADSYGGKQLNAPNDAVVHPEDGAVWFTDPGYGSLMNYEGNRMNTGSPQPFQKEAIYRIDSKNGKIKKMSDEIFKPNGLCFSPDYNKLYVADTGGSHYPQAPKNIKV
;
A
#
# COMPACT_ATOMS: atom_id res chain seq x y z
N LEU A 1 9.29 2.82 -15.63
CA LEU A 1 7.99 3.01 -14.99
C LEU A 1 7.40 1.66 -14.59
N LEU A 2 6.83 1.58 -13.38
CA LEU A 2 6.16 0.39 -12.85
C LEU A 2 4.78 0.80 -12.34
N TRP A 3 3.75 -0.03 -12.59
CA TRP A 3 2.41 0.21 -12.07
C TRP A 3 1.64 -1.09 -11.87
N SER A 4 0.56 -1.02 -11.12
CA SER A 4 -0.32 -2.15 -10.79
C SER A 4 -1.56 -2.13 -11.67
N ASP A 5 -1.96 -3.33 -12.13
CA ASP A 5 -3.31 -3.62 -12.60
C ASP A 5 -3.97 -4.52 -11.54
N ILE A 6 -4.61 -3.86 -10.57
CA ILE A 6 -5.13 -4.50 -9.37
C ILE A 6 -6.14 -5.62 -9.71
N PRO A 7 -7.16 -5.36 -10.56
CA PRO A 7 -8.16 -6.37 -10.87
C PRO A 7 -7.60 -7.60 -11.60
N ASN A 8 -6.58 -7.40 -12.44
CA ASN A 8 -5.95 -8.49 -13.18
C ASN A 8 -4.82 -9.16 -12.38
N ASN A 9 -4.55 -8.69 -11.17
CA ASN A 9 -3.55 -9.27 -10.28
C ASN A 9 -2.15 -9.28 -10.88
N GLU A 10 -1.79 -8.22 -11.62
CA GLU A 10 -0.50 -8.11 -12.29
C GLU A 10 0.15 -6.74 -12.08
N GLN A 11 1.48 -6.71 -12.16
CA GLN A 11 2.24 -5.49 -12.30
C GLN A 11 2.83 -5.42 -13.70
N LEU A 12 2.83 -4.21 -14.25
CA LEU A 12 3.36 -3.91 -15.56
C LEU A 12 4.59 -3.03 -15.43
N ARG A 13 5.53 -3.19 -16.36
CA ARG A 13 6.76 -2.40 -16.41
C ARG A 13 6.96 -1.83 -17.81
N TRP A 14 7.30 -0.56 -17.88
CA TRP A 14 7.80 0.08 -19.11
C TRP A 14 9.24 0.52 -18.88
N LEU A 15 10.09 0.24 -19.87
CA LEU A 15 11.46 0.72 -19.94
C LEU A 15 11.60 1.69 -21.10
N GLU A 16 12.35 2.76 -20.89
CA GLU A 16 12.61 3.78 -21.90
C GLU A 16 13.51 3.23 -23.01
N GLU A 17 14.44 2.36 -22.66
CA GLU A 17 15.47 1.82 -23.54
C GLU A 17 14.87 0.97 -24.68
N ASP A 18 13.78 0.28 -24.42
CA ASP A 18 13.12 -0.56 -25.41
C ASP A 18 11.75 -0.04 -25.87
N GLY A 19 11.19 0.95 -25.14
CA GLY A 19 9.90 1.55 -25.44
C GLY A 19 8.69 0.63 -25.28
N HIS A 20 8.87 -0.55 -24.69
CA HIS A 20 7.83 -1.57 -24.56
C HIS A 20 7.25 -1.70 -23.16
N VAL A 21 5.99 -2.12 -23.11
CA VAL A 21 5.32 -2.51 -21.87
C VAL A 21 5.48 -4.00 -21.68
N THR A 22 6.19 -4.40 -20.64
CA THR A 22 6.22 -5.79 -20.18
C THR A 22 4.97 -6.03 -19.34
N ARG A 23 3.98 -6.71 -19.90
CA ARG A 23 2.83 -7.22 -19.16
C ARG A 23 3.27 -8.39 -18.29
N ARG A 24 2.59 -8.55 -17.16
CA ARG A 24 2.92 -9.59 -16.20
C ARG A 24 4.39 -9.56 -15.76
N PHE A 25 4.94 -8.33 -15.62
CA PHE A 25 6.25 -8.16 -15.00
C PHE A 25 6.30 -8.89 -13.65
N ARG A 26 5.17 -8.89 -12.94
CA ARG A 26 4.93 -9.73 -11.76
C ARG A 26 3.50 -10.29 -11.83
N PHE A 27 3.38 -11.62 -11.73
CA PHE A 27 2.10 -12.34 -11.76
C PHE A 27 2.24 -13.68 -11.02
N PRO A 28 1.37 -14.01 -10.03
CA PRO A 28 0.42 -13.07 -9.40
C PRO A 28 1.13 -12.00 -8.58
N SER A 29 0.53 -10.81 -8.49
CA SER A 29 1.09 -9.67 -7.74
C SER A 29 0.47 -9.50 -6.35
N GLY A 30 -0.42 -10.41 -5.94
CA GLY A 30 -1.20 -10.27 -4.70
C GLY A 30 -2.23 -9.14 -4.77
N ASN A 31 -2.72 -8.81 -5.97
CA ASN A 31 -3.55 -7.63 -6.23
C ASN A 31 -2.89 -6.37 -5.67
N SER A 32 -1.61 -6.19 -6.01
CA SER A 32 -0.84 -5.04 -5.53
C SER A 32 -1.48 -3.72 -5.96
N ASN A 33 -1.39 -2.71 -5.10
CA ASN A 33 -1.82 -1.34 -5.36
C ASN A 33 -0.60 -0.42 -5.43
N GLY A 34 -0.32 0.34 -4.37
CA GLY A 34 0.81 1.25 -4.33
C GLY A 34 2.16 0.54 -4.30
N ASN A 35 3.13 1.16 -4.95
CA ASN A 35 4.48 0.67 -5.04
C ASN A 35 5.46 1.81 -4.81
N THR A 36 6.53 1.55 -4.08
CA THR A 36 7.66 2.45 -3.88
C THR A 36 8.96 1.67 -3.89
N PHE A 37 10.08 2.36 -3.71
CA PHE A 37 11.39 1.74 -3.58
C PHE A 37 12.07 2.19 -2.30
N ASP A 38 12.81 1.29 -1.66
CA ASP A 38 13.72 1.69 -0.59
C ASP A 38 15.02 2.30 -1.16
N PHE A 39 15.86 2.81 -0.29
CA PHE A 39 17.12 3.45 -0.70
C PHE A 39 18.18 2.48 -1.19
N GLN A 40 17.93 1.19 -1.11
CA GLN A 40 18.72 0.15 -1.75
C GLN A 40 18.16 -0.24 -3.13
N GLY A 41 17.07 0.42 -3.59
CA GLY A 41 16.44 0.13 -4.87
C GLY A 41 15.56 -1.11 -4.88
N ARG A 42 15.20 -1.67 -3.72
CA ARG A 42 14.28 -2.80 -3.62
C ARG A 42 12.84 -2.29 -3.64
N GLN A 43 12.00 -2.92 -4.44
CA GLN A 43 10.60 -2.55 -4.54
C GLN A 43 9.84 -2.95 -3.26
N ILE A 44 9.04 -2.01 -2.76
CA ILE A 44 8.04 -2.24 -1.70
C ILE A 44 6.66 -2.15 -2.35
N SER A 45 5.78 -3.07 -2.01
CA SER A 45 4.44 -3.17 -2.59
C SER A 45 3.38 -3.39 -1.52
N CYS A 46 2.24 -2.72 -1.68
CA CYS A 46 1.04 -2.94 -0.88
C CYS A 46 0.17 -3.98 -1.59
N GLU A 47 0.00 -5.15 -1.00
CA GLU A 47 -0.78 -6.24 -1.58
C GLU A 47 -2.18 -6.32 -0.95
N HIS A 48 -3.22 -5.96 -1.70
CA HIS A 48 -4.60 -6.06 -1.23
C HIS A 48 -5.02 -7.51 -0.98
N GLY A 49 -4.73 -8.41 -1.92
CA GLY A 49 -5.16 -9.81 -1.88
C GLY A 49 -4.56 -10.59 -0.72
N ASN A 50 -3.32 -10.29 -0.38
CA ASN A 50 -2.61 -10.93 0.71
C ASN A 50 -2.65 -10.10 2.01
N ARG A 51 -3.25 -8.92 2.00
CA ARG A 51 -3.39 -8.01 3.15
C ARG A 51 -2.08 -7.73 3.84
N ARG A 52 -1.07 -7.37 3.04
CA ARG A 52 0.29 -7.19 3.55
C ARG A 52 1.06 -6.14 2.77
N VAL A 53 2.12 -5.63 3.40
CA VAL A 53 3.17 -4.85 2.77
C VAL A 53 4.38 -5.74 2.62
N VAL A 54 4.94 -5.81 1.42
CA VAL A 54 6.08 -6.67 1.10
C VAL A 54 7.22 -5.88 0.50
N ARG A 55 8.43 -6.45 0.59
CA ARG A 55 9.60 -6.00 -0.14
C ARG A 55 10.12 -7.14 -1.01
N TYR A 56 10.40 -6.84 -2.26
CA TYR A 56 11.01 -7.80 -3.18
C TYR A 56 12.52 -7.67 -3.13
N GLU A 57 13.18 -8.77 -2.78
CA GLU A 57 14.61 -8.83 -2.62
C GLU A 57 15.32 -9.10 -3.96
N TYR A 58 16.63 -8.81 -4.04
CA TYR A 58 17.41 -9.00 -5.27
C TYR A 58 17.56 -10.48 -5.67
N ASP A 59 17.47 -11.39 -4.74
CA ASP A 59 17.51 -12.84 -4.98
C ASP A 59 16.17 -13.43 -5.45
N GLY A 60 15.16 -12.57 -5.64
CA GLY A 60 13.82 -12.97 -6.04
C GLY A 60 12.89 -13.36 -4.90
N GLN A 61 13.36 -13.38 -3.67
CA GLN A 61 12.52 -13.64 -2.50
C GLN A 61 11.60 -12.45 -2.19
N THR A 62 10.56 -12.73 -1.41
CA THR A 62 9.62 -11.72 -0.93
C THR A 62 9.66 -11.69 0.60
N THR A 63 10.07 -10.55 1.16
CA THR A 63 10.04 -10.30 2.60
C THR A 63 8.73 -9.64 2.98
N VAL A 64 7.98 -10.23 3.89
CA VAL A 64 6.79 -9.59 4.49
C VAL A 64 7.25 -8.55 5.50
N LEU A 65 6.92 -7.29 5.26
CA LEU A 65 7.23 -6.18 6.17
C LEU A 65 6.14 -5.99 7.21
N ALA A 66 4.87 -6.18 6.81
CA ALA A 66 3.71 -6.08 7.67
C ALA A 66 2.54 -6.88 7.11
N ASP A 67 1.83 -7.65 7.94
CA ASP A 67 0.58 -8.35 7.61
C ASP A 67 -0.49 -8.19 8.70
N SER A 68 -0.10 -7.70 9.87
CA SER A 68 -0.96 -7.61 11.03
C SER A 68 -0.56 -6.48 11.97
N TYR A 69 -1.51 -6.00 12.76
CA TYR A 69 -1.29 -5.06 13.83
C TYR A 69 -2.22 -5.35 15.01
N GLY A 70 -1.66 -5.41 16.24
CA GLY A 70 -2.43 -5.68 17.45
C GLY A 70 -3.16 -7.05 17.44
N GLY A 71 -2.58 -8.05 16.78
CA GLY A 71 -3.15 -9.39 16.66
C GLY A 71 -4.26 -9.54 15.62
N LYS A 72 -4.52 -8.50 14.81
CA LYS A 72 -5.51 -8.52 13.73
C LYS A 72 -4.82 -8.34 12.39
N GLN A 73 -5.34 -8.98 11.34
CA GLN A 73 -4.88 -8.75 9.97
C GLN A 73 -5.05 -7.28 9.57
N LEU A 74 -4.19 -6.82 8.69
CA LEU A 74 -4.37 -5.54 8.00
C LEU A 74 -5.63 -5.59 7.11
N ASN A 75 -6.19 -4.42 6.82
CA ASN A 75 -7.40 -4.33 6.00
C ASN A 75 -7.09 -4.62 4.52
N ALA A 76 -6.43 -3.72 3.87
CA ALA A 76 -5.91 -3.84 2.51
C ALA A 76 -4.92 -2.69 2.27
N PRO A 77 -3.63 -2.86 2.61
CA PRO A 77 -2.63 -1.83 2.43
C PRO A 77 -2.70 -1.24 1.03
N ASN A 78 -2.76 0.09 0.94
CA ASN A 78 -3.08 0.79 -0.30
C ASN A 78 -1.85 1.45 -0.92
N ASP A 79 -1.18 2.32 -0.19
CA ASP A 79 0.00 3.03 -0.69
C ASP A 79 1.09 3.10 0.38
N ALA A 80 2.33 3.29 -0.06
CA ALA A 80 3.49 3.34 0.82
C ALA A 80 4.53 4.34 0.36
N VAL A 81 5.25 4.91 1.33
CA VAL A 81 6.40 5.79 1.10
C VAL A 81 7.50 5.49 2.10
N VAL A 82 8.74 5.62 1.69
CA VAL A 82 9.91 5.43 2.56
C VAL A 82 10.41 6.78 3.05
N HIS A 83 10.56 6.92 4.38
CA HIS A 83 11.06 8.15 4.96
C HIS A 83 12.57 8.28 4.69
N PRO A 84 13.03 9.39 4.10
CA PRO A 84 14.41 9.51 3.61
C PRO A 84 15.49 9.45 4.69
N GLU A 85 15.22 9.94 5.89
CA GLU A 85 16.24 10.04 6.93
C GLU A 85 16.45 8.73 7.70
N ASP A 86 15.40 7.95 7.92
CA ASP A 86 15.48 6.76 8.77
C ASP A 86 15.11 5.44 8.06
N GLY A 87 14.69 5.53 6.79
CA GLY A 87 14.31 4.37 5.99
C GLY A 87 13.03 3.68 6.44
N ALA A 88 12.27 4.27 7.38
CA ALA A 88 11.02 3.70 7.82
C ALA A 88 9.97 3.70 6.70
N VAL A 89 9.22 2.62 6.61
CA VAL A 89 8.13 2.50 5.62
C VAL A 89 6.84 2.97 6.27
N TRP A 90 6.23 3.99 5.67
CA TRP A 90 4.91 4.47 6.06
C TRP A 90 3.91 3.97 5.04
N PHE A 91 2.76 3.48 5.50
CA PHE A 91 1.72 2.98 4.60
C PHE A 91 0.32 3.26 5.12
N THR A 92 -0.62 3.30 4.19
CA THR A 92 -2.05 3.44 4.46
C THR A 92 -2.74 2.09 4.38
N ASP A 93 -3.73 1.87 5.26
CA ASP A 93 -4.46 0.61 5.35
C ASP A 93 -5.98 0.84 5.38
N PRO A 94 -6.57 1.33 4.27
CA PRO A 94 -8.02 1.46 4.15
C PRO A 94 -8.68 0.11 3.84
N GLY A 95 -10.00 0.06 4.01
CA GLY A 95 -10.79 -1.15 3.74
C GLY A 95 -11.20 -1.33 2.27
N TYR A 96 -10.57 -0.66 1.31
CA TYR A 96 -11.00 -0.71 -0.10
C TYR A 96 -10.95 -2.09 -0.72
N GLY A 97 -9.93 -2.87 -0.37
CA GLY A 97 -9.73 -4.22 -0.89
C GLY A 97 -10.90 -5.17 -0.73
N SER A 98 -11.91 -4.81 0.02
CA SER A 98 -13.08 -5.64 0.29
C SER A 98 -14.41 -4.98 -0.03
N LEU A 99 -14.38 -3.73 -0.46
CA LEU A 99 -15.62 -2.98 -0.70
C LEU A 99 -16.17 -3.17 -2.12
N MET A 100 -15.35 -3.59 -3.08
CA MET A 100 -15.72 -3.53 -4.50
C MET A 100 -15.30 -4.78 -5.26
N ASN A 101 -16.15 -5.19 -6.18
CA ASN A 101 -15.96 -6.37 -7.02
C ASN A 101 -14.69 -6.36 -7.86
N TYR A 102 -14.17 -5.21 -8.22
CA TYR A 102 -12.96 -5.09 -9.03
C TYR A 102 -11.70 -4.81 -8.23
N GLU A 103 -11.81 -4.32 -7.01
CA GLU A 103 -10.66 -4.09 -6.12
C GLU A 103 -10.53 -5.17 -5.05
N GLY A 104 -11.62 -5.80 -4.66
CA GLY A 104 -11.69 -6.73 -3.53
C GLY A 104 -12.22 -8.11 -3.85
N ASN A 105 -13.25 -8.26 -4.67
CA ASN A 105 -13.92 -9.56 -4.84
C ASN A 105 -13.07 -10.62 -5.51
N ARG A 106 -12.14 -10.25 -6.34
CA ARG A 106 -11.20 -11.21 -6.92
C ARG A 106 -10.17 -11.73 -5.93
N MET A 107 -10.09 -11.09 -4.77
CA MET A 107 -9.20 -11.46 -3.69
C MET A 107 -9.82 -12.50 -2.75
N ASN A 108 -11.09 -12.84 -2.92
CA ASN A 108 -11.80 -13.80 -2.10
C ASN A 108 -11.49 -13.66 -0.59
N THR A 109 -11.64 -12.47 -0.06
CA THR A 109 -11.25 -12.20 1.31
C THR A 109 -12.15 -12.86 2.34
N GLY A 110 -13.37 -13.22 1.93
CA GLY A 110 -14.32 -13.99 2.74
C GLY A 110 -14.73 -13.34 4.06
N SER A 111 -14.31 -12.11 4.31
CA SER A 111 -14.46 -11.47 5.61
C SER A 111 -15.16 -10.13 5.50
N PRO A 112 -16.00 -9.77 6.50
CA PRO A 112 -16.47 -8.41 6.63
C PRO A 112 -15.28 -7.45 6.81
N GLN A 113 -15.39 -6.28 6.22
CA GLN A 113 -14.33 -5.28 6.22
C GLN A 113 -14.86 -3.95 6.76
N PRO A 114 -13.98 -3.18 7.37
CA PRO A 114 -12.57 -3.45 7.68
C PRO A 114 -12.40 -4.43 8.86
N PHE A 115 -11.29 -5.17 8.89
CA PHE A 115 -10.96 -6.02 10.05
C PHE A 115 -10.66 -5.21 11.31
N GLN A 116 -10.13 -4.02 11.09
CA GLN A 116 -9.82 -3.06 12.14
C GLN A 116 -10.03 -1.64 11.61
N LYS A 117 -10.00 -0.65 12.50
CA LYS A 117 -10.13 0.76 12.11
C LYS A 117 -9.04 1.12 11.11
N GLU A 118 -9.44 1.75 10.03
CA GLU A 118 -8.53 2.19 8.98
C GLU A 118 -7.50 3.17 9.53
N ALA A 119 -6.27 3.05 9.11
CA ALA A 119 -5.18 3.78 9.74
C ALA A 119 -3.97 3.98 8.82
N ILE A 120 -3.07 4.81 9.30
CA ILE A 120 -1.73 4.99 8.79
C ILE A 120 -0.77 4.32 9.75
N TYR A 121 0.16 3.56 9.22
CA TYR A 121 1.17 2.83 9.98
C TYR A 121 2.58 3.22 9.57
N ARG A 122 3.52 3.02 10.47
CA ARG A 122 4.96 3.14 10.25
C ARG A 122 5.65 1.84 10.66
N ILE A 123 6.46 1.30 9.79
CA ILE A 123 7.34 0.15 10.03
C ILE A 123 8.74 0.69 10.29
N ASP A 124 9.29 0.39 11.44
CA ASP A 124 10.65 0.79 11.80
C ASP A 124 11.67 0.01 10.95
N SER A 125 12.59 0.71 10.31
CA SER A 125 13.58 0.11 9.40
C SER A 125 14.61 -0.78 10.09
N LYS A 126 14.85 -0.56 11.39
CA LYS A 126 15.89 -1.27 12.15
C LYS A 126 15.40 -2.55 12.80
N ASN A 127 14.16 -2.56 13.27
CA ASN A 127 13.64 -3.67 14.07
C ASN A 127 12.32 -4.25 13.54
N GLY A 128 11.78 -3.70 12.44
CA GLY A 128 10.53 -4.16 11.81
C GLY A 128 9.27 -3.91 12.65
N LYS A 129 9.35 -3.19 13.77
CA LYS A 129 8.18 -2.92 14.61
C LYS A 129 7.21 -1.98 13.91
N ILE A 130 5.93 -2.36 13.94
CA ILE A 130 4.85 -1.57 13.39
C ILE A 130 4.26 -0.68 14.47
N LYS A 131 4.02 0.58 14.13
CA LYS A 131 3.34 1.56 14.98
C LYS A 131 2.18 2.18 14.20
N LYS A 132 1.00 2.25 14.81
CA LYS A 132 -0.10 3.05 14.29
C LYS A 132 0.22 4.53 14.53
N MET A 133 0.17 5.33 13.48
CA MET A 133 0.49 6.75 13.53
C MET A 133 -0.76 7.61 13.65
N SER A 134 -1.81 7.28 12.88
CA SER A 134 -3.12 7.93 12.98
C SER A 134 -4.22 6.98 12.50
N ASP A 135 -5.40 7.12 13.07
CA ASP A 135 -6.63 6.48 12.61
C ASP A 135 -7.80 7.50 12.53
N GLU A 136 -7.46 8.76 12.33
CA GLU A 136 -8.40 9.87 12.23
C GLU A 136 -8.84 10.16 10.79
N ILE A 137 -8.14 9.60 9.78
CA ILE A 137 -8.46 9.74 8.37
C ILE A 137 -9.44 8.63 8.00
N PHE A 138 -10.57 9.00 7.38
CA PHE A 138 -11.66 8.05 7.13
C PHE A 138 -11.25 6.98 6.10
N LYS A 139 -10.69 7.40 4.95
CA LYS A 139 -10.20 6.49 3.90
C LYS A 139 -8.81 6.92 3.46
N PRO A 140 -7.77 6.64 4.26
CA PRO A 140 -6.42 7.01 3.89
C PRO A 140 -5.99 6.26 2.63
N ASN A 141 -5.53 7.02 1.62
CA ASN A 141 -5.11 6.50 0.31
C ASN A 141 -3.66 6.93 0.04
N GLY A 142 -3.40 7.62 -1.07
CA GLY A 142 -2.08 8.10 -1.42
C GLY A 142 -1.43 8.96 -0.33
N LEU A 143 -0.13 8.84 -0.15
CA LEU A 143 0.63 9.59 0.85
C LEU A 143 1.99 10.05 0.30
N CYS A 144 2.46 11.20 0.79
CA CYS A 144 3.81 11.69 0.50
C CYS A 144 4.32 12.59 1.64
N PHE A 145 5.63 12.67 1.78
CA PHE A 145 6.26 13.62 2.69
C PHE A 145 6.38 15.01 2.04
N SER A 146 6.42 16.05 2.89
CA SER A 146 6.87 17.38 2.48
C SER A 146 8.36 17.35 2.08
N PRO A 147 8.85 18.36 1.31
CA PRO A 147 10.26 18.39 0.91
C PRO A 147 11.25 18.44 2.07
N ASP A 148 10.84 18.92 3.22
CA ASP A 148 11.63 18.96 4.46
C ASP A 148 11.37 17.75 5.38
N TYR A 149 10.56 16.77 4.93
CA TYR A 149 10.17 15.54 5.59
C TYR A 149 9.47 15.70 6.96
N ASN A 150 9.11 16.91 7.33
CA ASN A 150 8.48 17.21 8.63
C ASN A 150 6.96 17.03 8.64
N LYS A 151 6.36 16.87 7.45
CA LYS A 151 4.92 16.68 7.28
C LYS A 151 4.64 15.47 6.39
N LEU A 152 3.56 14.76 6.72
CA LEU A 152 3.00 13.72 5.87
C LEU A 152 1.65 14.19 5.33
N TYR A 153 1.53 14.28 4.02
CA TYR A 153 0.28 14.54 3.34
C TYR A 153 -0.40 13.22 3.00
N VAL A 154 -1.69 13.10 3.32
CA VAL A 154 -2.46 11.88 3.07
C VAL A 154 -3.80 12.26 2.45
N ALA A 155 -4.13 11.63 1.32
CA ALA A 155 -5.41 11.81 0.67
C ALA A 155 -6.49 11.03 1.43
N ASP A 156 -7.54 11.75 1.88
CA ASP A 156 -8.79 11.12 2.33
C ASP A 156 -9.73 10.98 1.14
N THR A 157 -9.91 9.76 0.66
CA THR A 157 -10.72 9.47 -0.53
C THR A 157 -12.08 8.88 -0.19
N GLY A 158 -12.54 9.04 1.03
CA GLY A 158 -13.82 8.48 1.51
C GLY A 158 -15.02 8.84 0.64
N GLY A 159 -15.03 10.07 0.12
CA GLY A 159 -16.10 10.52 -0.75
C GLY A 159 -16.20 9.83 -2.11
N SER A 160 -15.27 8.98 -2.51
CA SER A 160 -15.38 8.15 -3.71
C SER A 160 -16.44 7.05 -3.56
N HIS A 161 -16.67 6.58 -2.34
CA HIS A 161 -17.61 5.50 -2.01
C HIS A 161 -18.78 5.96 -1.14
N TYR A 162 -18.57 7.03 -0.39
CA TYR A 162 -19.53 7.61 0.55
C TYR A 162 -19.72 9.09 0.21
N PRO A 163 -20.78 9.49 -0.51
CA PRO A 163 -20.94 10.86 -1.03
C PRO A 163 -20.81 11.98 0.00
N GLN A 164 -21.13 11.69 1.26
CA GLN A 164 -21.07 12.66 2.36
C GLN A 164 -19.69 12.67 3.09
N ALA A 165 -18.79 11.76 2.71
CA ALA A 165 -17.49 11.67 3.35
C ALA A 165 -16.48 12.68 2.76
N PRO A 166 -15.38 12.96 3.49
CA PRO A 166 -14.34 13.86 3.03
C PRO A 166 -13.71 13.46 1.70
N LYS A 167 -13.30 14.48 0.92
CA LYS A 167 -12.48 14.39 -0.28
C LYS A 167 -11.41 15.47 -0.17
N ASN A 168 -10.44 15.26 0.70
CA ASN A 168 -9.44 16.29 1.00
C ASN A 168 -8.08 15.66 1.30
N ILE A 169 -7.09 16.52 1.42
CA ILE A 169 -5.75 16.12 1.88
C ILE A 169 -5.65 16.51 3.35
N LYS A 170 -5.18 15.58 4.15
CA LYS A 170 -4.82 15.77 5.56
C LYS A 170 -3.31 15.95 5.68
N VAL A 171 -2.90 16.66 6.72
CA VAL A 171 -1.50 16.92 7.04
C VAL A 171 -1.25 16.57 8.50
#